data_4a5b8938a8bdf90c68fa68bfaeae53f6
#
_entry.id   4a5b8938a8bdf90c68fa68bfaeae53f6
#
_cell.length_a   1.000
_cell.length_b   1.000
_cell.length_c   1.000
_cell.angle_alpha   90.00
_cell.angle_beta   90.00
_cell.angle_gamma   90.00
#
_symmetry.space_group_name_H-M   'P 1'
#
loop_
_entity.id
_entity.type
_entity.pdbx_description
1 polymer ?
#
loop_
_entity_poly.entity_id
_entity_poly.type
_entity_poly.pdbx_seq_one_letter_code
_entity_poly.pdbx_strand_id
1 'polypeptide(L)'
;ATYNDVYGGYSNEMFKEIAKNGNLFIMPQGIPFATTGKQNENNIAFTTLWDNYPTSLSIPLEGKASKAYFLIAGSTYHMQSHILNGQIRVTYKDGTSEVLNLVLPDNLLPLDQDIFIDGWAFYSPQPRPWRVRLANGKVSKHHAGEMNIPMSNSPIWIEGGMATMLDLP
;
A
#
# COMPACT_ATOMS: atom_id res chain seq x y z
N ALA A 1 -16.23 5.96 -4.35
CA ALA A 1 -16.19 5.85 -2.91
C ALA A 1 -15.52 7.09 -2.34
N THR A 2 -16.22 7.81 -1.62
CA THR A 2 -15.98 9.19 -1.24
C THR A 2 -15.55 9.31 0.22
N TYR A 3 -14.53 8.59 0.60
CA TYR A 3 -13.87 8.83 1.87
C TYR A 3 -12.86 9.99 1.81
N ASN A 4 -12.77 10.60 0.65
CA ASN A 4 -11.67 11.49 0.30
C ASN A 4 -11.81 12.92 0.80
N ASP A 5 -13.01 13.34 1.17
CA ASP A 5 -13.25 14.76 1.35
C ASP A 5 -13.01 15.26 2.78
N VAL A 6 -12.81 14.37 3.73
CA VAL A 6 -12.72 14.75 5.14
C VAL A 6 -11.28 15.00 5.59
N TYR A 7 -10.28 14.41 4.93
CA TYR A 7 -8.89 14.43 5.42
C TYR A 7 -7.83 14.81 4.39
N GLY A 8 -8.21 15.53 3.35
CA GLY A 8 -7.32 15.87 2.24
C GLY A 8 -7.29 14.80 1.16
N GLY A 9 -7.34 15.22 -0.08
CA GLY A 9 -7.37 14.32 -1.23
C GLY A 9 -6.11 13.48 -1.35
N TYR A 10 -6.26 12.25 -1.79
CA TYR A 10 -5.12 11.43 -2.18
C TYR A 10 -4.67 11.81 -3.58
N SER A 11 -3.37 11.92 -3.77
CA SER A 11 -2.81 12.27 -5.06
C SER A 11 -1.64 11.36 -5.38
N ASN A 12 -1.53 10.99 -6.66
CA ASN A 12 -0.39 10.28 -7.20
C ASN A 12 0.54 11.19 -8.02
N GLU A 13 0.35 12.49 -7.98
CA GLU A 13 1.12 13.45 -8.76
C GLU A 13 2.61 13.39 -8.46
N MET A 14 2.96 13.17 -7.19
CA MET A 14 4.34 12.98 -6.78
C MET A 14 5.00 11.78 -7.49
N PHE A 15 4.30 10.65 -7.60
CA PHE A 15 4.82 9.49 -8.34
C PHE A 15 5.02 9.81 -9.80
N LYS A 16 4.10 10.55 -10.42
CA LYS A 16 4.21 10.98 -11.81
C LYS A 16 5.38 11.96 -12.00
N GLU A 17 5.55 12.89 -11.08
CA GLU A 17 6.67 13.84 -11.13
C GLU A 17 8.04 13.14 -11.01
N ILE A 18 8.18 12.20 -10.08
CA ILE A 18 9.41 11.41 -9.92
C ILE A 18 9.65 10.53 -11.16
N ALA A 19 8.59 9.94 -11.70
CA ALA A 19 8.69 8.99 -12.81
C ALA A 19 8.81 9.64 -14.21
N LYS A 20 8.67 10.97 -14.33
CA LYS A 20 8.65 11.64 -15.64
C LYS A 20 9.89 11.39 -16.51
N ASN A 21 11.01 11.03 -15.90
CA ASN A 21 12.28 10.77 -16.57
C ASN A 21 12.66 9.29 -16.58
N GLY A 22 11.73 8.39 -16.80
CA GLY A 22 12.08 6.96 -16.90
C GLY A 22 10.94 6.02 -16.54
N ASN A 23 9.78 6.56 -16.20
CA ASN A 23 8.62 5.78 -15.79
C ASN A 23 8.88 4.83 -14.60
N LEU A 24 9.77 5.25 -13.71
CA LEU A 24 10.15 4.47 -12.53
C LEU A 24 10.13 5.33 -11.27
N PHE A 25 9.56 4.79 -10.21
CA PHE A 25 9.77 5.22 -8.85
C PHE A 25 10.71 4.22 -8.18
N ILE A 26 11.85 4.67 -7.70
CA ILE A 26 12.89 3.80 -7.11
C ILE A 26 12.90 3.98 -5.59
N MET A 27 12.66 2.90 -4.86
CA MET A 27 12.79 2.88 -3.41
C MET A 27 14.24 3.05 -2.98
N PRO A 28 14.53 3.54 -1.75
CA PRO A 28 15.89 3.67 -1.24
C PRO A 28 16.71 2.37 -1.25
N GLN A 29 16.01 1.22 -1.23
CA GLN A 29 16.63 -0.11 -1.32
C GLN A 29 17.00 -0.52 -2.75
N GLY A 30 16.79 0.36 -3.73
CA GLY A 30 17.04 0.09 -5.14
C GLY A 30 15.93 -0.68 -5.85
N ILE A 31 14.77 -0.88 -5.21
CA ILE A 31 13.64 -1.58 -5.81
C ILE A 31 12.87 -0.63 -6.74
N PRO A 32 12.81 -0.92 -8.06
CA PRO A 32 12.09 -0.09 -9.01
C PRO A 32 10.61 -0.47 -9.07
N PHE A 33 9.75 0.54 -9.06
CA PHE A 33 8.32 0.40 -9.35
C PHE A 33 8.00 1.11 -10.66
N ALA A 34 7.44 0.36 -11.61
CA ALA A 34 7.00 0.93 -12.87
C ALA A 34 5.76 1.78 -12.65
N THR A 35 5.79 3.01 -13.12
CA THR A 35 4.64 3.92 -13.11
C THR A 35 4.82 4.95 -14.23
N THR A 36 3.73 5.46 -14.78
CA THR A 36 3.84 6.50 -15.81
C THR A 36 4.10 7.88 -15.22
N GLY A 37 5.00 8.63 -15.83
CA GLY A 37 5.23 10.06 -15.56
C GLY A 37 4.26 11.01 -16.27
N LYS A 38 3.39 10.50 -17.14
CA LYS A 38 2.46 11.32 -17.91
C LYS A 38 1.21 11.65 -17.08
N GLN A 39 0.88 12.93 -17.01
CA GLN A 39 -0.21 13.42 -16.16
C GLN A 39 -1.57 12.79 -16.46
N ASN A 40 -1.88 12.55 -17.74
CA ASN A 40 -3.20 12.07 -18.17
C ASN A 40 -3.29 10.53 -18.27
N GLU A 41 -2.25 9.80 -17.91
CA GLU A 41 -2.29 8.34 -17.90
C GLU A 41 -2.65 7.80 -16.52
N ASN A 42 -3.48 6.75 -16.51
CA ASN A 42 -3.80 6.03 -15.29
C ASN A 42 -2.60 5.17 -14.85
N ASN A 43 -2.29 5.20 -13.57
CA ASN A 43 -1.20 4.42 -12.97
C ASN A 43 -1.64 3.66 -11.69
N ILE A 44 -2.94 3.57 -11.46
CA ILE A 44 -3.51 2.87 -10.31
C ILE A 44 -4.48 1.81 -10.81
N ALA A 45 -4.26 0.57 -10.41
CA ALA A 45 -5.24 -0.50 -10.52
C ALA A 45 -6.08 -0.50 -9.24
N PHE A 46 -7.41 -0.47 -9.39
CA PHE A 46 -8.32 -0.31 -8.27
C PHE A 46 -9.37 -1.40 -8.23
N THR A 47 -9.59 -1.95 -7.05
CA THR A 47 -10.65 -2.92 -6.76
C THR A 47 -11.28 -2.61 -5.41
N THR A 48 -12.56 -2.91 -5.25
CA THR A 48 -13.29 -2.69 -4.00
C THR A 48 -14.49 -3.63 -3.90
N LEU A 49 -14.95 -3.88 -2.67
CA LEU A 49 -16.23 -4.56 -2.42
C LEU A 49 -17.42 -3.62 -2.47
N TRP A 50 -17.19 -2.32 -2.69
CA TRP A 50 -18.19 -1.27 -2.66
C TRP A 50 -18.46 -0.73 -4.06
N ASP A 51 -19.68 -0.29 -4.31
CA ASP A 51 -20.12 0.28 -5.59
C ASP A 51 -20.01 -0.67 -6.80
N ASN A 52 -19.96 -0.08 -7.98
CA ASN A 52 -19.91 -0.77 -9.26
C ASN A 52 -18.48 -1.09 -9.73
N TYR A 53 -17.49 -1.00 -8.87
CA TYR A 53 -16.13 -1.37 -9.21
C TYR A 53 -15.93 -2.89 -9.16
N PRO A 54 -14.97 -3.43 -9.91
CA PRO A 54 -14.66 -4.85 -9.84
C PRO A 54 -14.14 -5.24 -8.46
N THR A 55 -14.57 -6.39 -7.96
CA THR A 55 -14.08 -6.95 -6.69
C THR A 55 -12.73 -7.63 -6.82
N SER A 56 -12.27 -7.86 -8.04
CA SER A 56 -10.96 -8.42 -8.34
C SER A 56 -10.42 -7.87 -9.65
N LEU A 57 -9.09 -7.84 -9.77
CA LEU A 57 -8.37 -7.46 -10.98
C LEU A 57 -7.33 -8.51 -11.30
N SER A 58 -7.06 -8.71 -12.59
CA SER A 58 -5.93 -9.49 -13.06
C SER A 58 -4.94 -8.57 -13.75
N ILE A 59 -3.69 -8.61 -13.31
CA ILE A 59 -2.60 -7.82 -13.86
C ILE A 59 -1.61 -8.79 -14.50
N PRO A 60 -1.47 -8.80 -15.83
CA PRO A 60 -0.48 -9.66 -16.48
C PRO A 60 0.93 -9.19 -16.15
N LEU A 61 1.78 -10.13 -15.77
CA LEU A 61 3.20 -9.91 -15.55
C LEU A 61 3.99 -10.75 -16.55
N GLU A 62 5.02 -10.18 -17.13
CA GLU A 62 5.88 -10.86 -18.09
C GLU A 62 7.30 -10.95 -17.57
N GLY A 63 8.00 -12.02 -17.98
CA GLY A 63 9.40 -12.24 -17.64
C GLY A 63 9.63 -13.29 -16.58
N LYS A 64 10.86 -13.35 -16.07
CA LYS A 64 11.29 -14.18 -14.97
C LYS A 64 11.91 -13.29 -13.90
N ALA A 65 11.49 -13.46 -12.68
CA ALA A 65 12.03 -12.76 -11.53
C ALA A 65 12.15 -13.72 -10.34
N SER A 66 13.12 -13.50 -9.50
CA SER A 66 13.25 -14.20 -8.22
C SER A 66 12.44 -13.52 -7.11
N LYS A 67 12.05 -12.26 -7.33
CA LYS A 67 11.20 -11.47 -6.43
C LYS A 67 10.37 -10.49 -7.24
N ALA A 68 9.17 -10.24 -6.77
CA ALA A 68 8.30 -9.19 -7.27
C ALA A 68 7.71 -8.40 -6.09
N TYR A 69 7.43 -7.13 -6.32
CA TYR A 69 6.94 -6.23 -5.28
C TYR A 69 5.75 -5.43 -5.78
N PHE A 70 4.79 -5.20 -4.89
CA PHE A 70 3.68 -4.29 -5.13
C PHE A 70 3.70 -3.12 -4.15
N LEU A 71 3.32 -1.95 -4.64
CA LEU A 71 2.87 -0.85 -3.81
C LEU A 71 1.35 -0.94 -3.73
N ILE A 72 0.85 -1.17 -2.54
CA ILE A 72 -0.58 -1.26 -2.28
C ILE A 72 -1.01 -0.12 -1.35
N ALA A 73 -2.15 0.46 -1.65
CA ALA A 73 -2.82 1.42 -0.79
C ALA A 73 -4.23 0.90 -0.54
N GLY A 74 -4.53 0.54 0.69
CA GLY A 74 -5.83 -0.01 1.07
C GLY A 74 -6.57 0.92 2.01
N SER A 75 -7.90 0.92 1.90
CA SER A 75 -8.78 1.50 2.90
C SER A 75 -9.47 0.36 3.61
N THR A 76 -9.05 0.09 4.83
CA THR A 76 -9.72 -0.88 5.70
C THR A 76 -10.03 -0.20 7.03
N TYR A 77 -11.18 -0.53 7.59
CA TYR A 77 -11.53 -0.01 8.89
C TYR A 77 -10.59 -0.60 9.96
N HIS A 78 -10.05 0.23 10.84
CA HIS A 78 -9.08 -0.21 11.85
C HIS A 78 -9.57 -1.34 12.77
N MET A 79 -10.89 -1.50 12.91
CA MET A 79 -11.47 -2.62 13.67
C MET A 79 -11.39 -3.98 12.94
N GLN A 80 -10.94 -4.01 11.70
CA GLN A 80 -10.75 -5.24 10.91
C GLN A 80 -9.33 -5.81 11.07
N SER A 81 -8.80 -5.75 12.29
CA SER A 81 -7.50 -6.34 12.61
C SER A 81 -7.58 -7.86 12.73
N HIS A 82 -6.50 -8.54 12.41
CA HIS A 82 -6.31 -9.99 12.49
C HIS A 82 -7.33 -10.84 11.71
N ILE A 83 -7.98 -10.25 10.73
CA ILE A 83 -8.88 -10.94 9.80
C ILE A 83 -8.38 -10.77 8.36
N LEU A 84 -8.89 -11.63 7.47
CA LEU A 84 -8.61 -11.53 6.05
C LEU A 84 -9.33 -10.33 5.44
N ASN A 85 -8.56 -9.34 5.01
CA ASN A 85 -9.08 -8.13 4.36
C ASN A 85 -9.03 -8.19 2.83
N GLY A 86 -8.20 -9.08 2.29
CA GLY A 86 -8.03 -9.26 0.84
C GLY A 86 -6.95 -10.27 0.54
N GLN A 87 -6.76 -10.56 -0.74
CA GLN A 87 -5.75 -11.51 -1.20
C GLN A 87 -5.08 -11.03 -2.48
N ILE A 88 -3.79 -11.32 -2.60
CA ILE A 88 -3.06 -11.25 -3.86
C ILE A 88 -2.70 -12.69 -4.24
N ARG A 89 -3.18 -13.14 -5.40
CA ARG A 89 -2.82 -14.44 -5.96
C ARG A 89 -1.82 -14.25 -7.10
N VAL A 90 -0.68 -14.89 -6.99
CA VAL A 90 0.28 -14.98 -8.08
C VAL A 90 0.10 -16.33 -8.77
N THR A 91 -0.15 -16.32 -10.06
CA THR A 91 -0.27 -17.54 -10.87
C THR A 91 0.93 -17.60 -11.79
N TYR A 92 1.67 -18.69 -11.71
CA TYR A 92 2.88 -18.91 -12.50
C TYR A 92 2.54 -19.52 -13.86
N LYS A 93 3.51 -19.46 -14.77
CA LYS A 93 3.33 -19.95 -16.15
C LYS A 93 3.06 -21.46 -16.24
N ASP A 94 3.50 -22.23 -15.25
CA ASP A 94 3.25 -23.67 -15.14
C ASP A 94 1.86 -24.01 -14.58
N GLY A 95 1.05 -23.01 -14.26
CA GLY A 95 -0.30 -23.16 -13.70
C GLY A 95 -0.35 -23.27 -12.18
N THR A 96 0.79 -23.32 -11.50
CA THR A 96 0.82 -23.26 -10.03
C THR A 96 0.47 -21.86 -9.54
N SER A 97 0.05 -21.72 -8.30
CA SER A 97 -0.23 -20.42 -7.72
C SER A 97 0.09 -20.35 -6.24
N GLU A 98 0.48 -19.17 -5.80
CA GLU A 98 0.67 -18.83 -4.39
C GLU A 98 -0.24 -17.66 -4.00
N VAL A 99 -0.56 -17.54 -2.73
CA VAL A 99 -1.50 -16.53 -2.22
C VAL A 99 -0.86 -15.79 -1.05
N LEU A 100 -0.84 -14.46 -1.17
CA LEU A 100 -0.53 -13.55 -0.08
C LEU A 100 -1.85 -13.03 0.51
N ASN A 101 -2.13 -13.40 1.76
CA ASN A 101 -3.26 -12.87 2.50
C ASN A 101 -2.94 -11.45 3.00
N LEU A 102 -3.88 -10.54 2.82
CA LEU A 102 -3.77 -9.16 3.31
C LEU A 102 -4.46 -9.06 4.67
N VAL A 103 -3.68 -8.85 5.70
CA VAL A 103 -4.12 -8.81 7.10
C VAL A 103 -3.62 -7.55 7.79
N LEU A 104 -4.51 -6.81 8.42
CA LEU A 104 -4.17 -5.68 9.29
C LEU A 104 -3.78 -6.23 10.68
N PRO A 105 -2.68 -5.81 11.31
CA PRO A 105 -1.67 -4.84 10.88
C PRO A 105 -0.42 -5.48 10.24
N ASP A 106 -0.45 -6.75 9.89
CA ASP A 106 0.75 -7.50 9.46
C ASP A 106 1.35 -6.92 8.18
N ASN A 107 0.55 -6.82 7.13
CA ASN A 107 0.99 -6.36 5.82
C ASN A 107 0.02 -5.42 5.10
N LEU A 108 -1.21 -5.27 5.59
CA LEU A 108 -2.16 -4.29 5.09
C LEU A 108 -2.34 -3.18 6.13
N LEU A 109 -1.82 -2.00 5.84
CA LEU A 109 -1.99 -0.82 6.69
C LEU A 109 -2.89 0.18 5.97
N PRO A 110 -3.82 0.87 6.70
CA PRO A 110 -4.73 1.82 6.09
C PRO A 110 -3.98 2.91 5.32
N LEU A 111 -4.55 3.33 4.20
CA LEU A 111 -3.99 4.38 3.35
C LEU A 111 -3.81 5.70 4.10
N ASP A 112 -4.81 6.09 4.87
CA ASP A 112 -4.95 7.40 5.51
C ASP A 112 -4.55 7.41 6.98
N GLN A 113 -4.15 6.26 7.52
CA GLN A 113 -3.86 6.13 8.93
C GLN A 113 -2.55 5.39 9.18
N ASP A 114 -1.89 5.75 10.24
CA ASP A 114 -0.91 4.90 10.88
C ASP A 114 -1.45 4.46 12.24
N ILE A 115 -1.03 3.29 12.66
CA ILE A 115 -1.47 2.67 13.90
C ILE A 115 -0.26 2.36 14.77
N PHE A 116 -0.39 2.61 16.06
CA PHE A 116 0.58 2.10 17.02
C PHE A 116 0.39 0.61 17.21
N ILE A 117 1.50 -0.12 17.25
CA ILE A 117 1.49 -1.51 17.69
C ILE A 117 1.36 -1.49 19.21
N ASP A 118 0.24 -1.99 19.70
CA ASP A 118 -0.15 -1.85 21.10
C ASP A 118 -0.06 -3.15 21.91
N GLY A 119 0.35 -4.24 21.28
CA GLY A 119 0.36 -5.55 21.93
C GLY A 119 -1.01 -6.24 22.04
N TRP A 120 -2.06 -5.64 21.49
CA TRP A 120 -3.46 -6.13 21.51
C TRP A 120 -4.01 -6.24 20.08
N ALA A 121 -4.96 -5.37 19.75
CA ALA A 121 -5.65 -5.38 18.46
C ALA A 121 -4.70 -5.07 17.28
N PHE A 122 -3.61 -4.37 17.52
CA PHE A 122 -2.63 -3.99 16.48
C PHE A 122 -1.25 -4.62 16.68
N TYR A 123 -1.18 -5.68 17.47
CA TYR A 123 0.03 -6.47 17.57
C TYR A 123 0.31 -7.21 16.26
N SER A 124 1.56 -7.16 15.80
CA SER A 124 2.03 -8.01 14.71
C SER A 124 3.38 -8.64 15.07
N PRO A 125 3.50 -9.96 14.93
CA PRO A 125 4.79 -10.64 15.06
C PRO A 125 5.69 -10.42 13.83
N GLN A 126 5.15 -9.86 12.76
CA GLN A 126 5.87 -9.62 11.51
C GLN A 126 6.62 -8.30 11.55
N PRO A 127 7.77 -8.21 10.87
CA PRO A 127 8.45 -6.94 10.72
C PRO A 127 7.58 -5.96 9.93
N ARG A 128 7.51 -4.73 10.43
CA ARG A 128 6.73 -3.68 9.78
C ARG A 128 7.17 -3.50 8.32
N PRO A 129 6.23 -3.48 7.36
CA PRO A 129 6.55 -3.27 5.96
C PRO A 129 7.04 -1.83 5.71
N TRP A 130 7.75 -1.63 4.61
CA TRP A 130 8.07 -0.31 4.12
C TRP A 130 6.83 0.41 3.62
N ARG A 131 6.71 1.69 3.95
CA ARG A 131 5.63 2.54 3.49
C ARG A 131 6.17 3.77 2.78
N VAL A 132 5.43 4.21 1.77
CA VAL A 132 5.75 5.41 0.98
C VAL A 132 4.67 6.45 1.21
N ARG A 133 5.06 7.64 1.66
CA ARG A 133 4.14 8.76 1.80
C ARG A 133 3.77 9.33 0.44
N LEU A 134 2.49 9.35 0.09
CA LEU A 134 2.02 9.74 -1.24
C LEU A 134 2.24 11.22 -1.52
N ALA A 135 2.20 12.07 -0.49
CA ALA A 135 2.38 13.50 -0.64
C ALA A 135 3.81 13.92 -1.07
N ASN A 136 4.85 13.13 -0.72
CA ASN A 136 6.24 13.56 -0.92
C ASN A 136 7.23 12.45 -1.25
N GLY A 137 6.79 11.21 -1.38
CA GLY A 137 7.64 10.06 -1.70
C GLY A 137 8.56 9.59 -0.58
N LYS A 138 8.46 10.15 0.62
CA LYS A 138 9.29 9.72 1.74
C LYS A 138 8.97 8.27 2.13
N VAL A 139 10.01 7.47 2.25
CA VAL A 139 9.92 6.04 2.56
C VAL A 139 10.37 5.79 3.99
N SER A 140 9.62 5.00 4.74
CA SER A 140 9.95 4.67 6.12
C SER A 140 9.35 3.33 6.55
N LYS A 141 9.97 2.67 7.52
CA LYS A 141 9.39 1.60 8.33
C LYS A 141 8.83 2.11 9.66
N HIS A 142 9.16 3.32 10.02
CA HIS A 142 8.75 3.92 11.28
C HIS A 142 7.30 4.36 11.25
N HIS A 143 6.67 4.42 12.40
CA HIS A 143 5.36 5.04 12.54
C HIS A 143 5.44 6.52 12.15
N ALA A 144 4.38 7.02 11.53
CA ALA A 144 4.30 8.44 11.21
C ALA A 144 4.39 9.33 12.47
N GLY A 145 4.03 8.76 13.60
CA GLY A 145 4.01 9.43 14.90
C GLY A 145 5.23 9.22 15.80
N GLU A 146 6.30 8.58 15.34
CA GLU A 146 7.55 8.52 16.12
C GLU A 146 8.16 9.90 16.41
N MET A 147 7.63 10.92 15.78
CA MET A 147 8.02 12.30 15.99
C MET A 147 7.13 13.00 17.03
N ASN A 148 7.22 12.60 18.30
CA ASN A 148 6.66 13.33 19.43
C ASN A 148 5.13 13.36 19.62
N ILE A 149 4.40 12.34 19.20
CA ILE A 149 2.99 12.24 19.57
C ILE A 149 2.88 11.42 20.86
N PRO A 150 2.18 11.92 21.89
CA PRO A 150 1.93 11.13 23.09
C PRO A 150 1.26 9.81 22.72
N MET A 151 1.69 8.73 23.35
CA MET A 151 1.12 7.40 23.17
C MET A 151 -0.40 7.46 23.36
N SER A 152 -1.12 7.49 22.27
CA SER A 152 -2.55 7.28 22.25
C SER A 152 -2.82 6.02 21.42
N ASN A 153 -3.71 5.17 21.89
CA ASN A 153 -4.18 4.01 21.13
C ASN A 153 -5.07 4.42 19.93
N SER A 154 -5.01 5.68 19.56
CA SER A 154 -5.80 6.22 18.47
C SER A 154 -5.02 6.17 17.16
N PRO A 155 -5.67 5.90 16.03
CA PRO A 155 -5.05 6.01 14.73
C PRO A 155 -4.47 7.41 14.49
N ILE A 156 -3.31 7.47 13.87
CA ILE A 156 -2.68 8.71 13.46
C ILE A 156 -3.08 8.98 12.02
N TRP A 157 -3.73 10.10 11.79
CA TRP A 157 -4.11 10.51 10.44
C TRP A 157 -2.91 10.98 9.64
N ILE A 158 -2.82 10.53 8.39
CA ILE A 158 -1.72 10.85 7.48
C ILE A 158 -2.28 11.62 6.29
N GLU A 159 -2.00 12.90 6.28
CA GLU A 159 -2.34 13.75 5.13
C GLU A 159 -1.70 13.23 3.84
N GLY A 160 -2.51 13.10 2.79
CA GLY A 160 -2.10 12.58 1.48
C GLY A 160 -1.92 11.07 1.42
N GLY A 161 -1.96 10.38 2.54
CA GLY A 161 -1.92 8.92 2.59
C GLY A 161 -0.54 8.28 2.44
N MET A 162 -0.49 6.96 2.63
CA MET A 162 0.71 6.13 2.45
C MET A 162 0.37 4.84 1.71
N ALA A 163 1.22 4.47 0.75
CA ALA A 163 1.23 3.13 0.18
C ALA A 163 2.19 2.21 0.95
N THR A 164 1.89 0.92 0.96
CA THR A 164 2.69 -0.12 1.61
C THR A 164 3.35 -0.98 0.54
N MET A 165 4.65 -1.26 0.70
CA MET A 165 5.37 -2.19 -0.17
C MET A 165 5.18 -3.61 0.33
N LEU A 166 4.75 -4.49 -0.55
CA LEU A 166 4.59 -5.91 -0.30
C LEU A 166 5.52 -6.72 -1.20
N ASP A 167 6.18 -7.71 -0.59
CA ASP A 167 6.85 -8.79 -1.31
C ASP A 167 5.78 -9.77 -1.79
N LEU A 168 5.82 -10.14 -3.04
CA LEU A 168 4.94 -11.19 -3.56
C LEU A 168 5.54 -12.57 -3.30
N PRO A 169 4.69 -13.57 -3.10
CA PRO A 169 5.14 -14.95 -2.91
C PRO A 169 5.84 -15.52 -4.12
#